data_509964bd35117b862134262fa677cac9
#
_entry.id   509964bd35117b862134262fa677cac9
#
_cell.length_a   1.000
_cell.length_b   1.000
_cell.length_c   1.000
_cell.angle_alpha   90.00
_cell.angle_beta   90.00
_cell.angle_gamma   90.00
#
_symmetry.space_group_name_H-M   'P 1'
#
loop_
_entity.id
_entity.type
_entity.pdbx_description
1 polymer ?
#
loop_
_entity_poly.entity_id
_entity_poly.type
_entity_poly.pdbx_seq_one_letter_code
_entity_poly.pdbx_strand_id
1 'polypeptide(L)'
;MRTSYFTNPFYNDYNVLIDLSKQVINQHGSDFDSQNDSSAFFFDISMLFEYFIRKLIKRDGVRLLSKFEQRYEIAAGALGNYLRKLEPDIVFECDGGLYIFDVKYKAFDPRFGVKREDLFQLHTYIGQYGNGTSIKGCGFIYPISEDRWNTLNLDKSRGLISDVIRQQGQSIPFHVLFLKIPDNTADNFNKLMNDQCRMFIETIQSRILFNVKVAV
;
A
#
# COMPACT_ATOMS: atom_id res chain seq x y z
N MET A 1 -5.21 -11.58 -31.28
CA MET A 1 -4.61 -12.55 -30.33
C MET A 1 -5.55 -12.70 -29.14
N ARG A 2 -6.09 -13.90 -28.86
CA ARG A 2 -6.85 -14.16 -27.64
C ARG A 2 -5.84 -14.41 -26.51
N THR A 3 -5.59 -13.42 -25.69
CA THR A 3 -4.84 -13.58 -24.44
C THR A 3 -5.82 -14.06 -23.39
N SER A 4 -5.68 -15.30 -22.93
CA SER A 4 -6.43 -15.83 -21.80
C SER A 4 -5.79 -15.34 -20.50
N TYR A 5 -6.61 -14.86 -19.56
CA TYR A 5 -6.16 -14.60 -18.19
C TYR A 5 -5.75 -15.90 -17.49
N PHE A 6 -4.78 -15.82 -16.63
CA PHE A 6 -4.44 -16.95 -15.79
C PHE A 6 -5.55 -17.15 -14.74
N THR A 7 -6.14 -18.34 -14.75
CA THR A 7 -7.15 -18.75 -13.76
C THR A 7 -6.52 -19.39 -12.52
N ASN A 8 -5.24 -19.79 -12.61
CA ASN A 8 -4.52 -20.36 -11.49
C ASN A 8 -4.14 -19.24 -10.49
N PRO A 9 -4.50 -19.37 -9.19
CA PRO A 9 -4.21 -18.37 -8.16
C PRO A 9 -2.74 -17.95 -8.07
N PHE A 10 -1.80 -18.87 -8.40
CA PHE A 10 -0.37 -18.57 -8.44
C PHE A 10 0.03 -17.52 -9.47
N TYR A 11 -0.77 -17.35 -10.53
CA TYR A 11 -0.47 -16.44 -11.64
C TYR A 11 -1.42 -15.24 -11.73
N ASN A 12 -2.35 -15.09 -10.78
CA ASN A 12 -3.29 -13.94 -10.77
C ASN A 12 -2.56 -12.60 -10.79
N ASP A 13 -1.39 -12.52 -10.15
CA ASP A 13 -0.56 -11.32 -10.14
C ASP A 13 -0.05 -10.92 -11.54
N TYR A 14 0.03 -11.87 -12.48
CA TYR A 14 0.44 -11.58 -13.85
C TYR A 14 -0.70 -11.01 -14.70
N ASN A 15 -1.95 -11.12 -14.27
CA ASN A 15 -3.08 -10.56 -15.00
C ASN A 15 -2.99 -9.04 -15.15
N VAL A 16 -2.47 -8.35 -14.14
CA VAL A 16 -2.19 -6.91 -14.20
C VAL A 16 -1.14 -6.59 -15.27
N LEU A 17 -0.07 -7.39 -15.35
CA LEU A 17 0.96 -7.25 -16.39
C LEU A 17 0.39 -7.55 -17.78
N ILE A 18 -0.51 -8.53 -17.89
CA ILE A 18 -1.21 -8.85 -19.14
C ILE A 18 -2.07 -7.67 -19.58
N ASP A 19 -2.79 -7.02 -18.67
CA ASP A 19 -3.64 -5.87 -18.99
C ASP A 19 -2.81 -4.65 -19.39
N LEU A 20 -1.73 -4.37 -18.69
CA LEU A 20 -0.77 -3.33 -19.09
C LEU A 20 -0.15 -3.64 -20.46
N SER A 21 0.25 -4.90 -20.69
CA SER A 21 0.80 -5.32 -21.98
C SER A 21 -0.22 -5.17 -23.10
N LYS A 22 -1.51 -5.49 -22.85
CA LYS A 22 -2.59 -5.29 -23.84
C LYS A 22 -2.79 -3.82 -24.15
N GLN A 23 -2.74 -2.94 -23.15
CA GLN A 23 -2.83 -1.48 -23.36
C GLN A 23 -1.71 -1.00 -24.28
N VAL A 24 -0.48 -1.44 -24.01
CA VAL A 24 0.70 -1.12 -24.85
C VAL A 24 0.55 -1.67 -26.26
N ILE A 25 0.17 -2.96 -26.40
CA ILE A 25 0.07 -3.63 -27.72
C ILE A 25 -1.07 -3.07 -28.56
N ASN A 26 -2.20 -2.75 -27.92
CA ASN A 26 -3.37 -2.21 -28.61
C ASN A 26 -3.27 -0.71 -28.86
N GLN A 27 -2.17 -0.07 -28.45
CA GLN A 27 -1.95 1.37 -28.61
C GLN A 27 -3.16 2.18 -28.11
N HIS A 28 -3.79 1.74 -27.01
CA HIS A 28 -4.86 2.50 -26.37
C HIS A 28 -4.25 3.70 -25.61
N GLY A 29 -3.66 4.61 -26.37
CA GLY A 29 -3.28 5.94 -25.94
C GLY A 29 -4.21 6.96 -26.58
N SER A 30 -4.36 8.12 -25.97
CA SER A 30 -4.98 9.24 -26.66
C SER A 30 -4.04 9.77 -27.73
N ASP A 31 -4.43 9.67 -29.00
CA ASP A 31 -3.74 10.36 -30.09
C ASP A 31 -3.88 11.87 -29.87
N PHE A 32 -2.79 12.52 -29.50
CA PHE A 32 -2.77 13.98 -29.36
C PHE A 32 -2.43 14.73 -30.66
N ASP A 33 -1.89 14.02 -31.66
CA ASP A 33 -1.62 14.60 -32.96
C ASP A 33 -1.55 13.52 -34.04
N SER A 34 -2.34 13.69 -35.10
CA SER A 34 -2.42 12.75 -36.23
C SER A 34 -1.20 12.77 -37.17
N GLN A 35 -0.17 13.56 -36.90
CA GLN A 35 1.04 13.67 -37.72
C GLN A 35 2.31 13.09 -37.08
N ASN A 36 2.29 12.73 -35.80
CA ASN A 36 3.40 12.07 -35.13
C ASN A 36 2.92 10.78 -34.48
N ASP A 37 3.63 9.66 -34.72
CA ASP A 37 3.43 8.34 -34.11
C ASP A 37 3.70 8.33 -32.59
N SER A 38 3.19 9.30 -31.84
CA SER A 38 3.35 9.38 -30.39
C SER A 38 2.08 8.91 -29.71
N SER A 39 2.15 7.74 -29.06
CA SER A 39 1.10 7.18 -28.23
C SER A 39 1.32 7.56 -26.77
N ALA A 40 0.32 8.19 -26.13
CA ALA A 40 0.36 8.45 -24.70
C ALA A 40 -0.39 7.35 -23.94
N PHE A 41 0.23 6.80 -22.91
CA PHE A 41 -0.38 5.79 -22.04
C PHE A 41 -0.64 6.41 -20.67
N PHE A 42 -1.85 6.23 -20.16
CA PHE A 42 -2.20 6.63 -18.81
C PHE A 42 -2.03 5.43 -17.87
N PHE A 43 -1.10 5.54 -16.94
CA PHE A 43 -0.91 4.58 -15.87
C PHE A 43 -1.42 5.15 -14.55
N ASP A 44 -2.20 4.35 -13.82
CA ASP A 44 -2.47 4.66 -12.42
C ASP A 44 -1.24 4.29 -11.58
N ILE A 45 -0.41 5.31 -11.33
CA ILE A 45 0.82 5.16 -10.56
C ILE A 45 0.51 4.74 -9.11
N SER A 46 -0.65 5.13 -8.57
CA SER A 46 -1.08 4.74 -7.22
C SER A 46 -1.24 3.23 -7.14
N MET A 47 -1.88 2.63 -8.15
CA MET A 47 -2.07 1.18 -8.25
C MET A 47 -0.73 0.44 -8.43
N LEU A 48 0.19 0.99 -9.21
CA LEU A 48 1.53 0.42 -9.38
C LEU A 48 2.31 0.46 -8.07
N PHE A 49 2.23 1.56 -7.32
CA PHE A 49 2.90 1.69 -6.04
C PHE A 49 2.32 0.73 -4.99
N GLU A 50 0.99 0.61 -4.91
CA GLU A 50 0.33 -0.40 -4.07
C GLU A 50 0.83 -1.81 -4.39
N TYR A 51 0.82 -2.18 -5.68
CA TYR A 51 1.29 -3.48 -6.12
C TYR A 51 2.77 -3.71 -5.75
N PHE A 52 3.61 -2.71 -5.93
CA PHE A 52 5.02 -2.77 -5.55
C PHE A 52 5.19 -3.03 -4.05
N ILE A 53 4.48 -2.27 -3.18
CA ILE A 53 4.53 -2.46 -1.73
C ILE A 53 4.03 -3.85 -1.34
N ARG A 54 2.94 -4.34 -1.92
CA ARG A 54 2.43 -5.70 -1.68
C ARG A 54 3.47 -6.76 -2.04
N LYS A 55 4.12 -6.64 -3.18
CA LYS A 55 5.19 -7.56 -3.61
C LYS A 55 6.40 -7.52 -2.67
N LEU A 56 6.76 -6.33 -2.22
CA LEU A 56 7.89 -6.12 -1.32
C LEU A 56 7.65 -6.82 0.03
N ILE A 57 6.48 -6.63 0.64
CA ILE A 57 6.10 -7.25 1.92
C ILE A 57 5.98 -8.78 1.78
N LYS A 58 5.36 -9.27 0.69
CA LYS A 58 5.17 -10.71 0.45
C LYS A 58 6.48 -11.47 0.32
N ARG A 59 7.53 -10.84 -0.24
CA ARG A 59 8.84 -11.47 -0.45
C ARG A 59 9.53 -11.87 0.85
N ASP A 60 9.19 -11.23 1.96
CA ASP A 60 9.83 -11.43 3.28
C ASP A 60 9.11 -12.44 4.19
N GLY A 61 8.21 -13.23 3.65
CA GLY A 61 7.56 -14.31 4.38
C GLY A 61 6.44 -13.88 5.33
N VAL A 62 6.03 -12.60 5.27
CA VAL A 62 4.85 -12.12 6.00
C VAL A 62 3.59 -12.68 5.32
N ARG A 63 2.68 -13.26 6.08
CA ARG A 63 1.39 -13.73 5.56
C ARG A 63 0.48 -12.56 5.19
N LEU A 64 0.62 -12.11 3.97
CA LEU A 64 -0.23 -11.08 3.39
C LEU A 64 -1.54 -11.71 2.91
N LEU A 65 -2.68 -11.18 3.35
CA LEU A 65 -3.98 -11.63 2.85
C LEU A 65 -4.14 -11.24 1.37
N SER A 66 -4.74 -12.13 0.58
CA SER A 66 -5.09 -11.81 -0.80
C SER A 66 -6.17 -10.73 -0.85
N LYS A 67 -6.29 -10.03 -1.98
CA LYS A 67 -7.36 -9.03 -2.17
C LYS A 67 -8.76 -9.64 -1.98
N PHE A 68 -8.92 -10.91 -2.29
CA PHE A 68 -10.19 -11.62 -2.08
C PHE A 68 -10.46 -11.86 -0.59
N GLU A 69 -9.48 -12.34 0.18
CA GLU A 69 -9.61 -12.62 1.62
C GLU A 69 -9.85 -11.34 2.44
N GLN A 70 -9.30 -10.22 1.99
CA GLN A 70 -9.42 -8.93 2.69
C GLN A 70 -10.62 -8.08 2.24
N ARG A 71 -11.53 -8.62 1.43
CA ARG A 71 -12.67 -7.88 0.88
C ARG A 71 -13.93 -8.05 1.73
N TYR A 72 -14.54 -6.95 2.14
CA TYR A 72 -15.83 -6.91 2.81
C TYR A 72 -16.88 -6.19 1.99
N GLU A 73 -18.07 -6.76 1.92
CA GLU A 73 -19.24 -6.11 1.32
C GLU A 73 -19.95 -5.24 2.37
N ILE A 74 -20.07 -3.94 2.09
CA ILE A 74 -20.75 -3.00 3.00
C ILE A 74 -22.24 -2.97 2.73
N ALA A 75 -22.64 -3.04 1.44
CA ALA A 75 -24.03 -3.00 1.02
C ALA A 75 -24.20 -3.76 -0.29
N ALA A 76 -25.30 -4.51 -0.38
CA ALA A 76 -25.70 -5.23 -1.58
C ALA A 76 -27.11 -4.80 -1.98
N GLY A 77 -27.32 -4.49 -3.26
CA GLY A 77 -28.63 -4.31 -3.88
C GLY A 77 -29.37 -3.00 -3.58
N ALA A 78 -29.35 -2.52 -2.36
CA ALA A 78 -30.12 -1.33 -1.96
C ALA A 78 -29.62 0.00 -2.56
N LEU A 79 -28.34 0.03 -2.99
CA LEU A 79 -27.68 1.22 -3.56
C LEU A 79 -27.41 1.08 -5.06
N GLY A 80 -28.16 0.24 -5.76
CA GLY A 80 -28.01 -0.03 -7.19
C GLY A 80 -27.18 -1.29 -7.47
N ASN A 81 -26.84 -1.51 -8.74
CA ASN A 81 -26.15 -2.72 -9.21
C ASN A 81 -24.67 -2.80 -8.82
N TYR A 82 -24.15 -1.82 -8.06
CA TYR A 82 -22.75 -1.78 -7.65
C TYR A 82 -22.63 -2.19 -6.18
N LEU A 83 -21.96 -3.32 -5.93
CA LEU A 83 -21.54 -3.71 -4.59
C LEU A 83 -20.56 -2.68 -4.03
N ARG A 84 -20.87 -2.13 -2.87
CA ARG A 84 -19.93 -1.28 -2.13
C ARG A 84 -19.05 -2.18 -1.29
N LYS A 85 -17.75 -2.18 -1.60
CA LYS A 85 -16.76 -3.05 -0.94
C LYS A 85 -15.76 -2.20 -0.16
N LEU A 86 -15.38 -2.72 1.00
CA LEU A 86 -14.20 -2.28 1.73
C LEU A 86 -13.04 -3.20 1.32
N GLU A 87 -11.97 -2.62 0.85
CA GLU A 87 -10.80 -3.35 0.36
C GLU A 87 -9.53 -2.56 0.71
N PRO A 88 -8.98 -2.75 1.93
CA PRO A 88 -7.71 -2.15 2.30
C PRO A 88 -6.61 -2.60 1.36
N ASP A 89 -5.58 -1.77 1.20
CA ASP A 89 -4.48 -2.11 0.29
C ASP A 89 -3.63 -3.25 0.84
N ILE A 90 -3.33 -3.22 2.14
CA ILE A 90 -2.46 -4.18 2.82
C ILE A 90 -3.14 -4.67 4.09
N VAL A 91 -3.37 -5.98 4.18
CA VAL A 91 -3.75 -6.65 5.43
C VAL A 91 -2.84 -7.84 5.61
N PHE A 92 -2.16 -7.93 6.73
CA PHE A 92 -1.38 -9.10 7.07
C PHE A 92 -1.67 -9.58 8.49
N GLU A 93 -1.49 -10.89 8.68
CA GLU A 93 -1.73 -11.56 9.95
C GLU A 93 -0.38 -11.87 10.62
N CYS A 94 -0.27 -11.51 11.89
CA CYS A 94 0.86 -11.85 12.73
C CYS A 94 0.42 -11.95 14.20
N ASP A 95 0.96 -12.95 14.91
CA ASP A 95 0.71 -13.19 16.35
C ASP A 95 -0.79 -13.18 16.73
N GLY A 96 -1.62 -13.82 15.89
CA GLY A 96 -3.07 -13.96 16.12
C GLY A 96 -3.86 -12.66 16.00
N GLY A 97 -3.34 -11.66 15.31
CA GLY A 97 -4.04 -10.42 15.01
C GLY A 97 -3.73 -9.85 13.65
N LEU A 98 -4.48 -8.83 13.27
CA LEU A 98 -4.37 -8.18 11.97
C LEU A 98 -3.65 -6.85 12.05
N TYR A 99 -2.90 -6.57 11.02
CA TYR A 99 -2.30 -5.28 10.73
C TYR A 99 -2.90 -4.75 9.42
N ILE A 100 -3.40 -3.52 9.44
CA ILE A 100 -4.11 -2.91 8.31
C ILE A 100 -3.40 -1.64 7.90
N PHE A 101 -2.90 -1.62 6.66
CA PHE A 101 -2.27 -0.43 6.09
C PHE A 101 -2.92 -0.05 4.77
N ASP A 102 -3.00 1.25 4.54
CA ASP A 102 -3.45 1.81 3.29
C ASP A 102 -2.27 2.53 2.60
N VAL A 103 -2.10 2.30 1.31
CA VAL A 103 -0.96 2.80 0.53
C VAL A 103 -1.35 4.09 -0.16
N LYS A 104 -0.61 5.16 0.10
CA LYS A 104 -0.93 6.48 -0.43
C LYS A 104 0.18 7.00 -1.34
N TYR A 105 -0.02 6.97 -2.65
CA TYR A 105 0.91 7.57 -3.61
C TYR A 105 0.65 9.07 -3.74
N LYS A 106 1.00 9.80 -2.69
CA LYS A 106 0.92 11.26 -2.63
C LYS A 106 1.97 11.82 -1.68
N ALA A 107 2.27 13.11 -1.81
CA ALA A 107 3.21 13.77 -0.91
C ALA A 107 2.63 13.82 0.52
N PHE A 108 3.44 13.39 1.49
CA PHE A 108 3.14 13.61 2.89
C PHE A 108 3.47 15.05 3.28
N ASP A 109 2.52 15.77 3.89
CA ASP A 109 2.77 17.12 4.43
C ASP A 109 2.98 17.03 5.95
N PRO A 110 4.20 17.29 6.46
CA PRO A 110 4.49 17.15 7.89
C PRO A 110 3.75 18.15 8.78
N ARG A 111 3.19 19.25 8.23
CA ARG A 111 2.44 20.25 8.99
C ARG A 111 1.01 19.82 9.28
N PHE A 112 0.39 19.11 8.30
CA PHE A 112 -1.00 18.68 8.41
C PHE A 112 -1.12 17.18 8.69
N GLY A 113 -0.04 16.42 8.55
CA GLY A 113 -0.01 14.98 8.77
C GLY A 113 -0.89 14.22 7.76
N VAL A 114 -1.59 13.21 8.26
CA VAL A 114 -2.52 12.40 7.48
C VAL A 114 -3.82 13.16 7.26
N LYS A 115 -4.35 13.14 6.04
CA LYS A 115 -5.62 13.79 5.71
C LYS A 115 -6.79 13.15 6.47
N ARG A 116 -7.77 13.97 6.83
CA ARG A 116 -8.95 13.55 7.59
C ARG A 116 -9.75 12.44 6.88
N GLU A 117 -9.89 12.54 5.57
CA GLU A 117 -10.60 11.54 4.76
C GLU A 117 -9.92 10.17 4.80
N ASP A 118 -8.58 10.16 4.75
CA ASP A 118 -7.79 8.94 4.87
C ASP A 118 -7.97 8.31 6.26
N LEU A 119 -7.98 9.11 7.32
CA LEU A 119 -8.23 8.63 8.68
C LEU A 119 -9.63 8.02 8.81
N PHE A 120 -10.66 8.62 8.22
CA PHE A 120 -12.01 8.05 8.22
C PHE A 120 -12.07 6.73 7.48
N GLN A 121 -11.38 6.61 6.34
CA GLN A 121 -11.27 5.36 5.60
C GLN A 121 -10.62 4.29 6.48
N LEU A 122 -9.49 4.60 7.13
CA LEU A 122 -8.79 3.68 8.01
C LEU A 122 -9.65 3.26 9.22
N HIS A 123 -10.38 4.21 9.85
CA HIS A 123 -11.31 3.91 10.92
C HIS A 123 -12.42 2.94 10.48
N THR A 124 -12.91 3.09 9.25
CA THR A 124 -13.91 2.17 8.70
C THR A 124 -13.33 0.77 8.54
N TYR A 125 -12.10 0.64 8.06
CA TYR A 125 -11.41 -0.65 7.97
C TYR A 125 -11.24 -1.28 9.34
N ILE A 126 -10.71 -0.54 10.32
CA ILE A 126 -10.51 -1.04 11.70
C ILE A 126 -11.83 -1.51 12.30
N GLY A 127 -12.91 -0.75 12.14
CA GLY A 127 -14.23 -1.12 12.66
C GLY A 127 -14.77 -2.42 12.06
N GLN A 128 -14.59 -2.60 10.75
CA GLN A 128 -15.09 -3.78 10.05
C GLN A 128 -14.26 -5.03 10.34
N TYR A 129 -12.92 -4.92 10.28
CA TYR A 129 -12.03 -6.06 10.49
C TYR A 129 -11.84 -6.40 11.97
N GLY A 130 -11.98 -5.41 12.85
CA GLY A 130 -11.90 -5.60 14.30
C GLY A 130 -13.11 -6.34 14.91
N ASN A 131 -14.15 -6.60 14.12
CA ASN A 131 -15.31 -7.37 14.56
C ASN A 131 -14.94 -8.86 14.62
N GLY A 132 -14.52 -9.32 15.78
CA GLY A 132 -14.12 -10.72 16.04
C GLY A 132 -12.62 -11.01 15.84
N THR A 133 -11.81 -10.04 15.44
CA THR A 133 -10.35 -10.20 15.31
C THR A 133 -9.61 -9.02 15.93
N SER A 134 -8.55 -9.29 16.66
CA SER A 134 -7.73 -8.24 17.27
C SER A 134 -6.95 -7.47 16.20
N ILE A 135 -7.08 -6.14 16.16
CA ILE A 135 -6.24 -5.28 15.35
C ILE A 135 -4.99 -4.91 16.17
N LYS A 136 -3.83 -5.39 15.75
CA LYS A 136 -2.56 -5.20 16.42
C LYS A 136 -1.83 -3.92 15.99
N GLY A 137 -2.16 -3.40 14.82
CA GLY A 137 -1.61 -2.16 14.32
C GLY A 137 -2.29 -1.71 13.03
N CYS A 138 -2.20 -0.43 12.74
CA CYS A 138 -2.78 0.15 11.53
C CYS A 138 -1.99 1.36 11.08
N GLY A 139 -2.24 1.82 9.85
CA GLY A 139 -1.59 3.04 9.40
C GLY A 139 -1.56 3.24 7.90
N PHE A 140 -0.55 4.01 7.49
CA PHE A 140 -0.36 4.40 6.09
C PHE A 140 1.07 4.15 5.63
N ILE A 141 1.21 3.92 4.32
CA ILE A 141 2.52 3.78 3.65
C ILE A 141 2.61 4.86 2.58
N TYR A 142 3.64 5.70 2.65
CA TYR A 142 3.89 6.78 1.70
C TYR A 142 5.24 6.60 1.01
N PRO A 143 5.38 6.96 -0.28
CA PRO A 143 6.70 7.23 -0.86
C PRO A 143 7.19 8.59 -0.35
N ILE A 144 8.49 8.73 -0.17
CA ILE A 144 9.11 10.00 0.17
C ILE A 144 10.44 10.14 -0.55
N SER A 145 10.68 11.30 -1.19
CA SER A 145 12.00 11.59 -1.75
C SER A 145 13.02 11.85 -0.65
N GLU A 146 14.29 11.65 -0.96
CA GLU A 146 15.37 11.86 0.00
C GLU A 146 15.42 13.30 0.51
N ASP A 147 15.22 14.29 -0.36
CA ASP A 147 15.18 15.70 0.02
C ASP A 147 14.07 15.98 1.03
N ARG A 148 12.85 15.50 0.76
CA ARG A 148 11.74 15.65 1.70
C ARG A 148 11.97 14.91 3.01
N TRP A 149 12.53 13.71 2.95
CA TRP A 149 12.92 12.98 4.15
C TRP A 149 13.87 13.79 5.03
N ASN A 150 14.85 14.45 4.42
CA ASN A 150 15.83 15.28 5.13
C ASN A 150 15.24 16.53 5.77
N THR A 151 14.15 17.05 5.22
CA THR A 151 13.42 18.20 5.77
C THR A 151 12.42 17.83 6.87
N LEU A 152 12.06 16.54 7.02
CA LEU A 152 11.19 16.12 8.10
C LEU A 152 11.92 16.29 9.45
N ASN A 153 11.28 17.01 10.35
CA ASN A 153 11.75 17.16 11.75
C ASN A 153 11.23 15.98 12.60
N LEU A 154 11.63 14.76 12.23
CA LEU A 154 11.22 13.53 12.86
C LEU A 154 12.43 12.76 13.36
N ASP A 155 12.21 11.85 14.30
CA ASP A 155 13.22 10.87 14.69
C ASP A 155 13.50 9.92 13.50
N LYS A 156 14.50 10.31 12.70
CA LYS A 156 14.89 9.61 11.47
C LYS A 156 15.45 8.20 11.74
N SER A 157 15.85 7.90 12.98
CA SER A 157 16.36 6.60 13.37
C SER A 157 15.30 5.51 13.29
N ARG A 158 14.02 5.89 13.34
CA ARG A 158 12.90 4.94 13.38
C ARG A 158 12.33 4.61 12.02
N GLY A 159 12.51 5.47 11.00
CA GLY A 159 11.94 5.27 9.66
C GLY A 159 10.41 5.37 9.60
N LEU A 160 9.74 5.74 10.67
CA LEU A 160 8.29 5.80 10.80
C LEU A 160 7.85 6.86 11.82
N ILE A 161 6.60 7.31 11.69
CA ILE A 161 5.90 8.06 12.74
C ILE A 161 4.99 7.08 13.47
N SER A 162 4.96 7.11 14.79
CA SER A 162 4.07 6.26 15.60
C SER A 162 3.18 7.11 16.50
N ASP A 163 1.93 6.68 16.59
CA ASP A 163 0.89 7.25 17.44
C ASP A 163 -0.10 6.15 17.83
N VAL A 164 -1.25 6.51 18.38
CA VAL A 164 -2.31 5.59 18.78
C VAL A 164 -3.65 6.07 18.26
N ILE A 165 -4.40 5.19 17.60
CA ILE A 165 -5.81 5.42 17.28
C ILE A 165 -6.66 4.81 18.38
N ARG A 166 -7.62 5.60 18.89
CA ARG A 166 -8.62 5.15 19.86
C ARG A 166 -9.92 4.82 19.15
N GLN A 167 -10.37 3.56 19.27
CA GLN A 167 -11.62 3.10 18.69
C GLN A 167 -12.32 2.13 19.64
N GLN A 168 -13.59 2.39 19.97
CA GLN A 168 -14.41 1.52 20.83
C GLN A 168 -13.73 1.16 22.17
N GLY A 169 -13.03 2.12 22.78
CA GLY A 169 -12.32 1.90 24.05
C GLY A 169 -10.98 1.19 23.91
N GLN A 170 -10.59 0.75 22.70
CA GLN A 170 -9.29 0.17 22.44
C GLN A 170 -8.29 1.20 21.94
N SER A 171 -7.04 1.04 22.33
CA SER A 171 -5.90 1.81 21.83
C SER A 171 -5.13 0.95 20.83
N ILE A 172 -5.17 1.33 19.55
CA ILE A 172 -4.54 0.59 18.47
C ILE A 172 -3.29 1.34 18.02
N PRO A 173 -2.10 0.71 18.01
CA PRO A 173 -0.89 1.32 17.48
C PRO A 173 -1.10 1.80 16.05
N PHE A 174 -0.77 3.07 15.80
CA PHE A 174 -0.89 3.72 14.51
C PHE A 174 0.48 4.11 13.99
N HIS A 175 0.75 3.80 12.72
CA HIS A 175 2.05 4.04 12.11
C HIS A 175 1.93 4.70 10.75
N VAL A 176 2.78 5.68 10.49
CA VAL A 176 3.02 6.19 9.13
C VAL A 176 4.42 5.73 8.71
N LEU A 177 4.46 4.86 7.72
CA LEU A 177 5.66 4.26 7.16
C LEU A 177 6.07 5.01 5.90
N PHE A 178 7.36 5.15 5.69
CA PHE A 178 7.91 5.81 4.53
C PHE A 178 8.85 4.88 3.76
N LEU A 179 8.55 4.66 2.47
CA LEU A 179 9.53 4.12 1.54
C LEU A 179 10.29 5.27 0.91
N LYS A 180 11.57 5.39 1.23
CA LYS A 180 12.43 6.42 0.63
C LYS A 180 12.73 6.07 -0.82
N ILE A 181 12.55 7.04 -1.69
CA ILE A 181 12.87 6.92 -3.11
C ILE A 181 14.16 7.71 -3.36
N PRO A 182 15.25 7.05 -3.77
CA PRO A 182 16.50 7.71 -4.12
C PRO A 182 16.32 8.66 -5.30
N ASP A 183 17.28 9.56 -5.49
CA ASP A 183 17.33 10.40 -6.67
C ASP A 183 17.49 9.53 -7.93
N ASN A 184 16.61 9.74 -8.91
CA ASN A 184 16.58 8.99 -10.16
C ASN A 184 17.78 9.27 -11.09
N THR A 185 18.54 10.32 -10.81
CA THR A 185 19.77 10.68 -11.55
C THR A 185 21.02 9.99 -11.01
N ALA A 186 20.91 9.26 -9.88
CA ALA A 186 22.05 8.56 -9.30
C ALA A 186 22.49 7.37 -10.16
N ASP A 187 23.78 7.30 -10.51
CA ASP A 187 24.36 6.20 -11.31
C ASP A 187 24.11 4.80 -10.73
N ASN A 188 23.87 4.73 -9.42
CA ASN A 188 23.64 3.49 -8.69
C ASN A 188 22.20 3.36 -8.15
N PHE A 189 21.23 4.01 -8.82
CA PHE A 189 19.82 4.06 -8.38
C PHE A 189 19.26 2.70 -7.96
N ASN A 190 19.46 1.65 -8.76
CA ASN A 190 18.94 0.31 -8.46
C ASN A 190 19.50 -0.26 -7.15
N LYS A 191 20.76 -0.02 -6.86
CA LYS A 191 21.40 -0.45 -5.61
C LYS A 191 20.80 0.31 -4.43
N LEU A 192 20.72 1.64 -4.54
CA LEU A 192 20.15 2.50 -3.49
C LEU A 192 18.68 2.14 -3.23
N MET A 193 17.88 1.91 -4.28
CA MET A 193 16.49 1.52 -4.16
C MET A 193 16.34 0.16 -3.46
N ASN A 194 17.17 -0.82 -3.79
CA ASN A 194 17.17 -2.11 -3.10
C ASN A 194 17.53 -1.98 -1.62
N ASP A 195 18.47 -1.12 -1.27
CA ASP A 195 18.84 -0.83 0.12
C ASP A 195 17.66 -0.16 0.87
N GLN A 196 16.96 0.79 0.25
CA GLN A 196 15.78 1.41 0.85
C GLN A 196 14.63 0.39 1.04
N CYS A 197 14.42 -0.50 0.08
CA CYS A 197 13.44 -1.58 0.21
C CYS A 197 13.77 -2.49 1.40
N ARG A 198 15.03 -2.87 1.56
CA ARG A 198 15.48 -3.69 2.70
C ARG A 198 15.25 -2.97 4.02
N MET A 199 15.69 -1.71 4.15
CA MET A 199 15.46 -0.91 5.35
C MET A 199 13.97 -0.73 5.70
N PHE A 200 13.12 -0.56 4.68
CA PHE A 200 11.68 -0.46 4.87
C PHE A 200 11.10 -1.74 5.48
N ILE A 201 11.50 -2.91 4.98
CA ILE A 201 11.07 -4.20 5.51
C ILE A 201 11.60 -4.44 6.92
N GLU A 202 12.89 -4.17 7.17
CA GLU A 202 13.49 -4.25 8.50
C GLU A 202 12.75 -3.35 9.51
N THR A 203 12.27 -2.18 9.07
CA THR A 203 11.43 -1.29 9.90
C THR A 203 10.10 -1.96 10.26
N ILE A 204 9.41 -2.56 9.29
CA ILE A 204 8.16 -3.31 9.55
C ILE A 204 8.42 -4.43 10.53
N GLN A 205 9.43 -5.25 10.29
CA GLN A 205 9.74 -6.39 11.15
C GLN A 205 10.12 -5.96 12.56
N SER A 206 11.09 -5.05 12.71
CA SER A 206 11.66 -4.70 14.01
C SER A 206 10.80 -3.77 14.84
N ARG A 207 10.01 -2.90 14.22
CA ARG A 207 9.27 -1.85 14.92
C ARG A 207 7.77 -2.08 15.03
N ILE A 208 7.21 -2.88 14.12
CA ILE A 208 5.78 -3.18 14.08
C ILE A 208 5.52 -4.58 14.60
N LEU A 209 6.21 -5.60 14.03
CA LEU A 209 5.92 -7.00 14.35
C LEU A 209 6.61 -7.46 15.65
N PHE A 210 7.83 -7.02 15.93
CA PHE A 210 8.57 -7.46 17.12
C PHE A 210 8.30 -6.64 18.39
N ASN A 211 7.72 -5.43 18.29
CA ASN A 211 7.35 -4.65 19.48
C ASN A 211 6.20 -5.28 20.32
N VAL A 212 5.52 -6.30 19.80
CA VAL A 212 4.52 -7.05 20.55
C VAL A 212 5.15 -7.96 21.62
N LYS A 213 6.44 -8.31 21.50
CA LYS A 213 7.14 -9.20 22.45
C LYS A 213 7.69 -8.50 23.70
N VAL A 214 7.65 -7.18 23.79
CA VAL A 214 8.29 -6.42 24.91
C VAL A 214 7.27 -5.82 25.89
N ALA A 215 5.97 -6.00 25.66
CA ALA A 215 4.91 -5.54 26.56
C ALA A 215 4.28 -6.72 27.32
N VAL A 216 5.10 -7.50 28.03
CA VAL A 216 4.68 -8.46 29.07
C VAL A 216 5.43 -8.15 30.34
#